data_4ea7d9554f98e5adc2e7cc3ecb224d29
#
_entry.id   4ea7d9554f98e5adc2e7cc3ecb224d29
#
_cell.length_a   1.000
_cell.length_b   1.000
_cell.length_c   1.000
_cell.angle_alpha   90.00
_cell.angle_beta   90.00
_cell.angle_gamma   90.00
#
_symmetry.space_group_name_H-M   'P 1'
#
loop_
_entity.id
_entity.type
_entity.pdbx_description
1 polymer ?
#
loop_
_entity_poly.entity_id
_entity_poly.type
_entity_poly.pdbx_seq_one_letter_code
_entity_poly.pdbx_strand_id
1 'polypeptide(L)'
;MKLLILPHQLYDVKYFPKEVKDVVLYEHPQYFTKYNFNKKKLLLHRCSMREYYDYLKGKKINVKYLGFNKKFTHKKGDFIMFDPIDKIKIVDDSSQVLESPNFLLTMDNYATLRKKSDKFFFNSFYMNGKKIIDII
;
A
#
# COMPACT_ATOMS: atom_id res chain seq x y z
N MET A 1 -15.80 -6.68 2.54
CA MET A 1 -14.98 -5.86 1.63
C MET A 1 -13.64 -6.56 1.42
N LYS A 2 -13.12 -6.55 0.21
CA LYS A 2 -11.87 -7.24 -0.16
C LYS A 2 -10.71 -6.23 -0.18
N LEU A 3 -9.60 -6.51 0.50
CA LEU A 3 -8.39 -5.69 0.49
C LEU A 3 -7.33 -6.36 -0.40
N LEU A 4 -6.85 -5.62 -1.40
CA LEU A 4 -5.71 -6.04 -2.23
C LEU A 4 -4.42 -5.51 -1.63
N ILE A 5 -3.44 -6.40 -1.44
CA ILE A 5 -2.13 -6.08 -0.88
C ILE A 5 -1.03 -6.46 -1.87
N LEU A 6 -0.14 -5.52 -2.13
CA LEU A 6 1.02 -5.67 -3.00
C LEU A 6 2.28 -6.02 -2.19
N PRO A 7 3.36 -6.51 -2.83
CA PRO A 7 4.55 -7.04 -2.15
C PRO A 7 5.26 -6.10 -1.17
N HIS A 8 5.09 -4.79 -1.32
CA HIS A 8 5.70 -3.75 -0.47
C HIS A 8 4.73 -3.17 0.57
N GLN A 9 3.50 -3.71 0.67
CA GLN A 9 2.42 -3.19 1.52
C GLN A 9 2.06 -4.17 2.66
N LEU A 10 3.04 -4.85 3.22
CA LEU A 10 2.84 -5.86 4.27
C LEU A 10 2.66 -5.19 5.64
N TYR A 11 1.57 -4.43 5.78
CA TYR A 11 1.29 -3.63 6.98
C TYR A 11 0.64 -4.46 8.09
N ASP A 12 0.77 -4.00 9.33
CA ASP A 12 0.06 -4.59 10.47
C ASP A 12 -1.46 -4.48 10.26
N VAL A 13 -2.20 -5.51 10.71
CA VAL A 13 -3.67 -5.57 10.61
C VAL A 13 -4.39 -4.41 11.31
N LYS A 14 -3.74 -3.73 12.25
CA LYS A 14 -4.27 -2.53 12.90
C LYS A 14 -4.58 -1.38 11.94
N TYR A 15 -3.94 -1.37 10.76
CA TYR A 15 -4.17 -0.38 9.71
C TYR A 15 -5.30 -0.77 8.75
N PHE A 16 -5.85 -1.97 8.89
CA PHE A 16 -6.95 -2.41 8.04
C PHE A 16 -8.26 -1.78 8.47
N PRO A 17 -9.12 -1.37 7.50
CA PRO A 17 -10.49 -1.03 7.81
C PRO A 17 -11.21 -2.21 8.51
N LYS A 18 -12.03 -1.92 9.51
CA LYS A 18 -12.72 -2.95 10.32
C LYS A 18 -13.62 -3.88 9.50
N GLU A 19 -14.08 -3.42 8.35
CA GLU A 19 -14.98 -4.15 7.44
C GLU A 19 -14.24 -5.17 6.56
N VAL A 20 -12.89 -5.15 6.56
CA VAL A 20 -12.07 -6.08 5.77
C VAL A 20 -12.09 -7.45 6.42
N LYS A 21 -12.65 -8.43 5.70
CA LYS A 21 -12.63 -9.86 6.08
C LYS A 21 -11.84 -10.72 5.11
N ASP A 22 -11.70 -10.24 3.87
CA ASP A 22 -11.04 -10.93 2.78
C ASP A 22 -9.84 -10.13 2.31
N VAL A 23 -8.68 -10.79 2.23
CA VAL A 23 -7.43 -10.20 1.76
C VAL A 23 -6.93 -10.98 0.55
N VAL A 24 -6.46 -10.28 -0.47
CA VAL A 24 -5.75 -10.86 -1.60
C VAL A 24 -4.32 -10.36 -1.59
N LEU A 25 -3.38 -11.27 -1.34
CA LEU A 25 -1.96 -11.00 -1.52
C LEU A 25 -1.60 -11.26 -2.99
N TYR A 26 -1.13 -10.23 -3.68
CA TYR A 26 -0.87 -10.32 -5.11
C TYR A 26 0.58 -10.00 -5.46
N GLU A 27 1.30 -10.99 -6.01
CA GLU A 27 2.60 -10.78 -6.63
C GLU A 27 2.41 -10.03 -7.96
N HIS A 28 2.09 -8.74 -7.91
CA HIS A 28 1.85 -7.96 -9.12
C HIS A 28 3.06 -7.99 -10.06
N PRO A 29 2.91 -8.30 -11.37
CA PRO A 29 4.00 -8.49 -12.33
C PRO A 29 4.99 -7.34 -12.40
N GLN A 30 4.57 -6.11 -12.11
CA GLN A 30 5.46 -4.94 -12.06
C GLN A 30 6.64 -5.13 -11.11
N TYR A 31 6.47 -5.89 -10.02
CA TYR A 31 7.50 -6.13 -9.00
C TYR A 31 8.30 -7.40 -9.24
N PHE A 32 7.88 -8.26 -10.18
CA PHE A 32 8.51 -9.56 -10.40
C PHE A 32 9.07 -9.75 -11.82
N THR A 33 8.42 -9.17 -12.83
CA THR A 33 8.73 -9.48 -14.25
C THR A 33 8.98 -8.26 -15.13
N LYS A 34 8.69 -7.04 -14.64
CA LYS A 34 8.87 -5.81 -15.44
C LYS A 34 10.33 -5.55 -15.82
N TYR A 35 11.26 -5.94 -14.96
CA TYR A 35 12.70 -5.81 -15.16
C TYR A 35 13.40 -7.10 -14.77
N ASN A 36 14.66 -7.25 -15.19
CA ASN A 36 15.53 -8.35 -14.74
C ASN A 36 16.00 -8.09 -13.30
N PHE A 37 15.09 -8.30 -12.35
CA PHE A 37 15.41 -8.11 -10.94
C PHE A 37 16.41 -9.14 -10.43
N ASN A 38 17.21 -8.73 -9.45
CA ASN A 38 18.11 -9.64 -8.75
C ASN A 38 17.31 -10.79 -8.10
N LYS A 39 17.77 -12.03 -8.28
CA LYS A 39 17.12 -13.23 -7.75
C LYS A 39 16.92 -13.18 -6.22
N LYS A 40 17.88 -12.63 -5.47
CA LYS A 40 17.78 -12.46 -4.01
C LYS A 40 16.65 -11.53 -3.62
N LYS A 41 16.43 -10.42 -4.39
CA LYS A 41 15.30 -9.50 -4.17
C LYS A 41 13.96 -10.21 -4.40
N LEU A 42 13.85 -10.96 -5.50
CA LEU A 42 12.63 -11.71 -5.80
C LEU A 42 12.32 -12.77 -4.73
N LEU A 43 13.35 -13.48 -4.27
CA LEU A 43 13.24 -14.45 -3.19
C LEU A 43 12.77 -13.77 -1.89
N LEU A 44 13.39 -12.65 -1.50
CA LEU A 44 13.00 -11.89 -0.32
C LEU A 44 11.54 -11.45 -0.37
N HIS A 45 11.11 -10.85 -1.47
CA HIS A 45 9.69 -10.46 -1.65
C HIS A 45 8.75 -11.64 -1.48
N ARG A 46 9.08 -12.80 -2.06
CA ARG A 46 8.23 -13.98 -1.98
C ARG A 46 8.21 -14.59 -0.58
N CYS A 47 9.36 -14.66 0.09
CA CYS A 47 9.44 -15.14 1.48
C CYS A 47 8.63 -14.22 2.41
N SER A 48 8.81 -12.90 2.31
CA SER A 48 8.06 -11.93 3.12
C SER A 48 6.56 -12.03 2.90
N MET A 49 6.10 -12.19 1.66
CA MET A 49 4.67 -12.36 1.36
C MET A 49 4.12 -13.69 1.89
N ARG A 50 4.91 -14.77 1.91
CA ARG A 50 4.49 -16.06 2.48
C ARG A 50 4.39 -15.99 3.99
N GLU A 51 5.38 -15.44 4.66
CA GLU A 51 5.34 -15.16 6.10
C GLU A 51 4.13 -14.31 6.47
N TYR A 52 3.88 -13.25 5.70
CA TYR A 52 2.73 -12.39 5.92
C TYR A 52 1.38 -13.11 5.67
N TYR A 53 1.32 -14.03 4.72
CA TYR A 53 0.16 -14.89 4.51
C TYR A 53 -0.16 -15.70 5.77
N ASP A 54 0.85 -16.33 6.37
CA ASP A 54 0.69 -17.13 7.58
C ASP A 54 0.32 -16.25 8.79
N TYR A 55 0.92 -15.05 8.90
CA TYR A 55 0.54 -14.05 9.89
C TYR A 55 -0.95 -13.69 9.81
N LEU A 56 -1.45 -13.36 8.62
CA LEU A 56 -2.85 -13.00 8.42
C LEU A 56 -3.79 -14.17 8.73
N LYS A 57 -3.43 -15.39 8.37
CA LYS A 57 -4.18 -16.60 8.74
C LYS A 57 -4.25 -16.79 10.25
N GLY A 58 -3.15 -16.56 10.95
CA GLY A 58 -3.11 -16.57 12.42
C GLY A 58 -4.05 -15.54 13.06
N LYS A 59 -4.32 -14.44 12.36
CA LYS A 59 -5.33 -13.43 12.75
C LYS A 59 -6.77 -13.76 12.32
N LYS A 60 -7.01 -14.99 11.80
CA LYS A 60 -8.32 -15.46 11.31
C LYS A 60 -8.90 -14.65 10.16
N ILE A 61 -8.05 -14.02 9.35
CA ILE A 61 -8.42 -13.30 8.14
C ILE A 61 -8.47 -14.30 6.98
N ASN A 62 -9.49 -14.22 6.13
CA ASN A 62 -9.57 -15.02 4.93
C ASN A 62 -8.58 -14.47 3.89
N VAL A 63 -7.54 -15.24 3.56
CA VAL A 63 -6.46 -14.79 2.69
C VAL A 63 -6.35 -15.64 1.44
N LYS A 64 -6.32 -14.99 0.27
CA LYS A 64 -6.01 -15.61 -1.02
C LYS A 64 -4.65 -15.12 -1.50
N TYR A 65 -3.77 -16.04 -1.84
CA TYR A 65 -2.45 -15.72 -2.41
C TYR A 65 -2.47 -15.92 -3.94
N LEU A 66 -2.05 -14.89 -4.67
CA LEU A 66 -1.94 -14.91 -6.13
C LEU A 66 -0.48 -14.67 -6.53
N GLY A 67 0.14 -15.68 -7.14
CA GLY A 67 1.48 -15.56 -7.72
C GLY A 67 1.51 -14.67 -8.96
N PHE A 68 2.69 -14.19 -9.33
CA PHE A 68 2.92 -13.27 -10.46
C PHE A 68 2.50 -13.82 -11.83
N ASN A 69 2.43 -15.13 -11.96
CA ASN A 69 1.95 -15.82 -13.17
C ASN A 69 0.43 -15.97 -13.26
N LYS A 70 -0.31 -15.49 -12.25
CA LYS A 70 -1.76 -15.51 -12.21
C LYS A 70 -2.32 -14.10 -12.38
N LYS A 71 -3.36 -13.96 -13.17
CA LYS A 71 -4.07 -12.69 -13.32
C LYS A 71 -5.02 -12.49 -12.13
N PHE A 72 -4.98 -11.31 -11.54
CA PHE A 72 -6.01 -10.88 -10.59
C PHE A 72 -7.28 -10.51 -11.38
N THR A 73 -8.27 -11.38 -11.34
CA THR A 73 -9.57 -11.14 -11.99
C THR A 73 -10.48 -10.42 -11.01
N HIS A 74 -10.97 -9.26 -11.39
CA HIS A 74 -11.84 -8.39 -10.61
C HIS A 74 -12.76 -7.59 -11.52
N LYS A 75 -13.81 -7.02 -10.93
CA LYS A 75 -14.61 -5.95 -11.55
C LYS A 75 -14.15 -4.62 -10.95
N LYS A 76 -14.39 -3.53 -11.66
CA LYS A 76 -14.10 -2.19 -11.14
C LYS A 76 -14.94 -1.96 -9.87
N GLY A 77 -14.29 -1.51 -8.82
CA GLY A 77 -14.93 -1.28 -7.51
C GLY A 77 -15.05 -2.50 -6.58
N ASP A 78 -14.54 -3.68 -6.96
CA ASP A 78 -14.66 -4.90 -6.16
C ASP A 78 -13.72 -4.96 -4.94
N PHE A 79 -12.73 -4.09 -4.89
CA PHE A 79 -11.69 -4.13 -3.87
C PHE A 79 -11.23 -2.73 -3.46
N ILE A 80 -10.63 -2.66 -2.30
CA ILE A 80 -9.86 -1.51 -1.82
C ILE A 80 -8.39 -1.87 -1.76
N MET A 81 -7.52 -0.87 -1.75
CA MET A 81 -6.08 -1.09 -1.59
C MET A 81 -5.41 0.12 -0.92
N PHE A 82 -4.24 -0.08 -0.35
CA PHE A 82 -3.39 1.04 0.06
C PHE A 82 -2.75 1.70 -1.16
N ASP A 83 -2.47 3.01 -1.04
CA ASP A 83 -1.72 3.73 -2.07
C ASP A 83 -0.37 3.04 -2.31
N PRO A 84 -0.13 2.53 -3.52
CA PRO A 84 1.13 1.84 -3.85
C PRO A 84 2.28 2.82 -4.08
N ILE A 85 2.03 4.13 -4.16
CA ILE A 85 3.00 5.19 -4.50
C ILE A 85 3.47 5.08 -5.96
N ASP A 86 3.64 3.87 -6.45
CA ASP A 86 3.96 3.57 -7.84
C ASP A 86 2.75 3.75 -8.76
N LYS A 87 2.99 4.22 -9.98
CA LYS A 87 1.93 4.28 -11.01
C LYS A 87 1.61 2.87 -11.51
N ILE A 88 0.54 2.30 -10.98
CA ILE A 88 0.02 0.97 -11.34
C ILE A 88 -1.44 1.11 -11.76
N LYS A 89 -1.78 0.64 -12.95
CA LYS A 89 -3.14 0.75 -13.52
C LYS A 89 -4.24 0.14 -12.64
N ILE A 90 -3.91 -0.89 -11.87
CA ILE A 90 -4.88 -1.56 -10.99
C ILE A 90 -5.50 -0.62 -9.94
N VAL A 91 -4.84 0.49 -9.63
CA VAL A 91 -5.36 1.53 -8.72
C VAL A 91 -6.66 2.12 -9.25
N ASP A 92 -6.76 2.32 -10.58
CA ASP A 92 -7.92 2.92 -11.23
C ASP A 92 -9.18 2.03 -11.16
N ASP A 93 -9.00 0.74 -10.85
CA ASP A 93 -10.07 -0.24 -10.71
C ASP A 93 -10.52 -0.44 -9.26
N SER A 94 -9.82 0.14 -8.29
CA SER A 94 -10.20 0.05 -6.87
C SER A 94 -11.43 0.91 -6.57
N SER A 95 -12.23 0.51 -5.57
CA SER A 95 -13.33 1.35 -5.06
C SER A 95 -12.82 2.46 -4.15
N GLN A 96 -11.69 2.23 -3.50
CA GLN A 96 -11.06 3.17 -2.59
C GLN A 96 -9.57 2.91 -2.50
N VAL A 97 -8.79 3.99 -2.49
CA VAL A 97 -7.36 3.97 -2.18
C VAL A 97 -7.18 4.49 -0.74
N LEU A 98 -6.60 3.66 0.10
CA LEU A 98 -6.29 3.99 1.49
C LEU A 98 -4.92 4.66 1.55
N GLU A 99 -4.75 5.58 2.49
CA GLU A 99 -3.44 6.20 2.73
C GLU A 99 -2.40 5.16 3.16
N SER A 100 -1.17 5.34 2.68
CA SER A 100 -0.06 4.47 3.06
C SER A 100 0.41 4.76 4.49
N PRO A 101 0.45 3.76 5.38
CA PRO A 101 0.97 3.92 6.74
C PRO A 101 2.46 4.29 6.82
N ASN A 102 3.18 4.24 5.69
CA ASN A 102 4.59 4.59 5.62
C ASN A 102 4.85 6.11 5.63
N PHE A 103 3.81 6.93 5.53
CA PHE A 103 3.93 8.38 5.51
C PHE A 103 3.29 9.01 6.74
N LEU A 104 4.02 9.89 7.38
CA LEU A 104 3.53 10.69 8.53
C LEU A 104 2.59 11.80 8.08
N LEU A 105 2.77 12.31 6.87
CA LEU A 105 1.94 13.35 6.27
C LEU A 105 1.21 12.78 5.06
N THR A 106 -0.09 13.05 5.01
CA THR A 106 -0.94 12.67 3.87
C THR A 106 -0.78 13.63 2.70
N MET A 107 -1.25 13.25 1.52
CA MET A 107 -1.29 14.16 0.37
C MET A 107 -2.16 15.39 0.63
N ASP A 108 -3.22 15.25 1.42
CA ASP A 108 -4.08 16.38 1.82
C ASP A 108 -3.34 17.33 2.77
N ASN A 109 -2.58 16.79 3.72
CA ASN A 109 -1.69 17.61 4.57
C ASN A 109 -0.68 18.37 3.70
N TYR A 110 -0.03 17.69 2.75
CA TYR A 110 0.91 18.33 1.82
C TYR A 110 0.22 19.44 1.01
N ALA A 111 -0.93 19.18 0.43
CA ALA A 111 -1.67 20.17 -0.35
C ALA A 111 -2.06 21.41 0.50
N THR A 112 -2.46 21.17 1.75
CA THR A 112 -2.79 22.27 2.70
C THR A 112 -1.56 23.09 3.05
N LEU A 113 -0.43 22.46 3.32
CA LEU A 113 0.84 23.14 3.61
C LEU A 113 1.34 23.91 2.38
N ARG A 114 1.13 23.38 1.19
CA ARG A 114 1.54 23.99 -0.08
C ARG A 114 0.75 25.25 -0.39
N LYS A 115 -0.56 25.27 -0.12
CA LYS A 115 -1.45 26.45 -0.38
C LYS A 115 -1.09 27.67 0.47
N LYS A 116 -0.39 27.49 1.59
CA LYS A 116 0.00 28.57 2.51
C LYS A 116 1.23 29.36 2.07
N SER A 117 1.89 28.96 0.98
CA SER A 117 3.13 29.60 0.50
C SER A 117 3.22 29.58 -1.01
N ASP A 118 3.41 30.76 -1.62
CA ASP A 118 3.65 30.89 -3.07
C ASP A 118 5.01 30.33 -3.48
N LYS A 119 5.96 30.29 -2.54
CA LYS A 119 7.28 29.67 -2.71
C LYS A 119 7.42 28.47 -1.80
N PHE A 120 7.96 27.37 -2.34
CA PHE A 120 8.25 26.20 -1.54
C PHE A 120 9.55 26.41 -0.76
N PHE A 121 9.40 26.67 0.54
CA PHE A 121 10.52 26.71 1.48
C PHE A 121 10.51 25.44 2.33
N PHE A 122 11.55 24.63 2.21
CA PHE A 122 11.67 23.37 2.95
C PHE A 122 11.53 23.57 4.47
N ASN A 123 12.17 24.60 5.03
CA ASN A 123 12.10 24.88 6.46
C ASN A 123 10.69 25.18 6.95
N SER A 124 9.93 26.02 6.21
CA SER A 124 8.53 26.29 6.54
C SER A 124 7.65 25.06 6.43
N PHE A 125 7.86 24.23 5.40
CA PHE A 125 7.16 22.97 5.23
C PHE A 125 7.45 22.02 6.40
N TYR A 126 8.72 21.86 6.75
CA TYR A 126 9.16 21.01 7.86
C TYR A 126 8.57 21.46 9.21
N MET A 127 8.67 22.75 9.53
CA MET A 127 8.17 23.29 10.81
C MET A 127 6.64 23.17 10.93
N ASN A 128 5.91 23.40 9.84
CA ASN A 128 4.46 23.24 9.84
C ASN A 128 4.04 21.76 9.83
N GLY A 129 4.80 20.89 9.15
CA GLY A 129 4.59 19.44 9.18
C GLY A 129 4.75 18.88 10.59
N LYS A 130 5.78 19.28 11.32
CA LYS A 130 5.98 18.89 12.74
C LYS A 130 4.77 19.19 13.60
N LYS A 131 4.13 20.34 13.41
CA LYS A 131 2.91 20.72 14.16
C LYS A 131 1.70 19.83 13.85
N ILE A 132 1.60 19.34 12.61
CA ILE A 132 0.49 18.46 12.20
C ILE A 132 0.64 17.06 12.83
N ILE A 133 1.85 16.55 12.90
CA ILE A 133 2.13 15.21 13.44
C ILE A 133 2.45 15.22 14.94
N ASP A 134 2.33 16.38 15.59
CA ASP A 134 2.56 16.57 17.03
C ASP A 134 3.91 16.01 17.54
N ILE A 135 4.94 16.17 16.71
CA ILE A 135 6.32 15.86 17.10
C ILE A 135 6.98 17.17 17.56
N ILE A 136 7.35 17.20 18.83
CA ILE A 136 8.02 18.32 19.50
C ILE A 136 9.44 18.54 18.95
#